data_2f161a557691da8a32349f4f22fccab5
#
_entry.id   2f161a557691da8a32349f4f22fccab5
#
_cell.length_a   1.000
_cell.length_b   1.000
_cell.length_c   1.000
_cell.angle_alpha   90.00
_cell.angle_beta   90.00
_cell.angle_gamma   90.00
#
_symmetry.space_group_name_H-M   'P 1'
#
loop_
_entity.id
_entity.type
_entity.pdbx_description
1 polymer ?
#
loop_
_entity_poly.entity_id
_entity_poly.type
_entity_poly.pdbx_seq_one_letter_code
_entity_poly.pdbx_strand_id
1 'polypeptide(L)'
;MRAELSRLDRELYAAVIKQDTPGLDRWLQTLSRVANKSALWGLLAGVLAASGGSRGRRAGLHGLASIGLTSALCNLGLKPLYDRHRPHPGRLALSESRRVKMPGSSSFPSGHSASAFAFATAVGIELPALSFPLHGLAALVAYSRVHTGVHYPGDVIAGAVIGTATGRLVARVASRVSSAGHERVGSASGPAPVA
;
A
#
# COMPACT_ATOMS: atom_id res chain seq x y z
N MET A 1 -13.61 23.86 7.76
CA MET A 1 -13.34 22.42 7.47
C MET A 1 -12.00 22.14 6.81
N ARG A 2 -11.69 22.59 5.55
CA ARG A 2 -10.36 22.32 4.92
C ARG A 2 -9.19 22.91 5.71
N ALA A 3 -9.30 24.14 6.21
CA ALA A 3 -8.25 24.80 7.00
C ALA A 3 -8.01 24.10 8.34
N GLU A 4 -9.06 23.64 9.00
CA GLU A 4 -8.99 22.92 10.28
C GLU A 4 -8.34 21.55 10.11
N LEU A 5 -8.72 20.79 9.08
CA LEU A 5 -8.06 19.51 8.76
C LEU A 5 -6.57 19.69 8.46
N SER A 6 -6.22 20.75 7.73
CA SER A 6 -4.81 21.06 7.45
C SER A 6 -4.05 21.49 8.71
N ARG A 7 -4.71 22.15 9.67
CA ARG A 7 -4.11 22.53 10.96
C ARG A 7 -3.85 21.28 11.80
N LEU A 8 -4.88 20.45 11.98
CA LEU A 8 -4.79 19.19 12.72
C LEU A 8 -3.71 18.28 12.16
N ASP A 9 -3.63 18.18 10.84
CA ASP A 9 -2.65 17.34 10.14
C ASP A 9 -1.21 17.82 10.41
N ARG A 10 -0.98 19.12 10.46
CA ARG A 10 0.34 19.68 10.85
C ARG A 10 0.64 19.51 12.33
N GLU A 11 -0.34 19.62 13.20
CA GLU A 11 -0.19 19.43 14.65
C GLU A 11 0.18 17.96 14.96
N LEU A 12 -0.54 17.00 14.35
CA LEU A 12 -0.23 15.58 14.49
C LEU A 12 1.15 15.23 13.92
N TYR A 13 1.50 15.79 12.77
CA TYR A 13 2.84 15.62 12.21
C TYR A 13 3.91 16.14 13.17
N ALA A 14 3.73 17.35 13.71
CA ALA A 14 4.66 17.96 14.66
C ALA A 14 4.79 17.13 15.94
N ALA A 15 3.69 16.55 16.43
CA ALA A 15 3.71 15.67 17.60
C ALA A 15 4.56 14.41 17.35
N VAL A 16 4.44 13.79 16.16
CA VAL A 16 5.27 12.62 15.80
C VAL A 16 6.75 12.99 15.66
N ILE A 17 7.05 14.12 15.02
CA ILE A 17 8.45 14.55 14.80
C ILE A 17 9.16 14.93 16.09
N LYS A 18 8.44 15.52 17.05
CA LYS A 18 9.02 15.94 18.35
C LYS A 18 9.33 14.78 19.30
N GLN A 19 8.77 13.58 19.04
CA GLN A 19 9.09 12.42 19.88
C GLN A 19 10.54 12.00 19.67
N ASP A 20 11.29 11.85 20.76
CA ASP A 20 12.65 11.30 20.73
C ASP A 20 12.57 9.78 20.81
N THR A 21 12.90 9.10 19.71
CA THR A 21 12.78 7.64 19.58
C THR A 21 14.01 7.03 18.90
N PRO A 22 15.23 7.22 19.44
CA PRO A 22 16.48 6.82 18.76
C PRO A 22 16.53 5.32 18.44
N GLY A 23 15.92 4.48 19.26
CA GLY A 23 15.83 3.04 19.03
C GLY A 23 14.97 2.66 17.80
N LEU A 24 13.93 3.44 17.51
CA LEU A 24 13.03 3.22 16.37
C LEU A 24 13.50 3.92 15.10
N ASP A 25 14.25 4.99 15.21
CA ASP A 25 14.61 5.86 14.09
C ASP A 25 15.27 5.09 12.95
N ARG A 26 16.34 4.35 13.24
CA ARG A 26 17.07 3.57 12.24
C ARG A 26 16.21 2.47 11.62
N TRP A 27 15.40 1.81 12.44
CA TRP A 27 14.54 0.74 11.98
C TRP A 27 13.45 1.25 11.04
N LEU A 28 12.74 2.33 11.45
CA LEU A 28 11.71 2.96 10.62
C LEU A 28 12.29 3.59 9.35
N GLN A 29 13.49 4.18 9.42
CA GLN A 29 14.19 4.68 8.26
C GLN A 29 14.51 3.55 7.27
N THR A 30 15.01 2.41 7.78
CA THR A 30 15.32 1.24 6.95
C THR A 30 14.05 0.66 6.33
N LEU A 31 12.97 0.49 7.11
CA LEU A 31 11.68 0.05 6.61
C LEU A 31 11.16 0.99 5.50
N SER A 32 11.26 2.29 5.71
CA SER A 32 10.88 3.31 4.73
C SER A 32 11.69 3.20 3.42
N ARG A 33 12.97 2.84 3.51
CA ARG A 33 13.84 2.62 2.33
C ARG A 33 13.52 1.30 1.62
N VAL A 34 13.34 0.20 2.35
CA VAL A 34 13.04 -1.12 1.78
C VAL A 34 11.65 -1.13 1.12
N ALA A 35 10.70 -0.35 1.64
CA ALA A 35 9.41 -0.18 1.02
C ALA A 35 9.44 0.66 -0.28
N ASN A 36 10.58 1.29 -0.61
CA ASN A 36 10.72 2.04 -1.85
C ASN A 36 10.57 1.13 -3.07
N LYS A 37 9.99 1.70 -4.15
CA LYS A 37 9.75 1.00 -5.43
C LYS A 37 9.02 -0.33 -5.27
N SER A 38 8.24 -0.49 -4.20
CA SER A 38 7.49 -1.71 -3.88
C SER A 38 8.34 -2.98 -3.74
N ALA A 39 9.65 -2.85 -3.52
CA ALA A 39 10.57 -4.00 -3.44
C ALA A 39 10.19 -4.99 -2.34
N LEU A 40 9.81 -4.50 -1.17
CA LEU A 40 9.31 -5.32 -0.05
C LEU A 40 8.13 -6.20 -0.49
N TRP A 41 7.18 -5.62 -1.18
CA TRP A 41 5.96 -6.31 -1.62
C TRP A 41 6.23 -7.29 -2.76
N GLY A 42 7.17 -6.95 -3.67
CA GLY A 42 7.65 -7.86 -4.70
C GLY A 42 8.32 -9.10 -4.11
N LEU A 43 9.17 -8.93 -3.09
CA LEU A 43 9.78 -10.04 -2.36
C LEU A 43 8.73 -10.93 -1.69
N LEU A 44 7.77 -10.34 -0.97
CA LEU A 44 6.69 -11.09 -0.34
C LEU A 44 5.83 -11.84 -1.35
N ALA A 45 5.51 -11.24 -2.50
CA ALA A 45 4.82 -11.92 -3.59
C ALA A 45 5.62 -13.12 -4.13
N GLY A 46 6.93 -12.96 -4.29
CA GLY A 46 7.83 -14.04 -4.69
C GLY A 46 7.86 -15.20 -3.69
N VAL A 47 7.96 -14.89 -2.39
CA VAL A 47 7.89 -15.90 -1.32
C VAL A 47 6.55 -16.64 -1.35
N LEU A 48 5.44 -15.92 -1.45
CA LEU A 48 4.11 -16.53 -1.54
C LEU A 48 3.97 -17.43 -2.77
N ALA A 49 4.52 -17.01 -3.91
CA ALA A 49 4.50 -17.80 -5.13
C ALA A 49 5.34 -19.08 -5.04
N ALA A 50 6.48 -19.02 -4.34
CA ALA A 50 7.39 -20.16 -4.19
C ALA A 50 6.90 -21.18 -3.16
N SER A 51 6.34 -20.73 -2.02
CA SER A 51 6.00 -21.59 -0.88
C SER A 51 4.49 -21.90 -0.74
N GLY A 52 3.61 -21.08 -1.33
CA GLY A 52 2.16 -21.16 -1.11
C GLY A 52 1.37 -21.92 -2.17
N GLY A 53 2.03 -22.66 -3.08
CA GLY A 53 1.39 -23.41 -4.16
C GLY A 53 0.55 -22.52 -5.07
N SER A 54 -0.54 -23.06 -5.63
CA SER A 54 -1.44 -22.33 -6.55
C SER A 54 -2.12 -21.15 -5.88
N ARG A 55 -2.51 -21.30 -4.60
CA ARG A 55 -3.17 -20.25 -3.82
C ARG A 55 -2.21 -19.10 -3.50
N GLY A 56 -0.96 -19.42 -3.11
CA GLY A 56 0.07 -18.41 -2.86
C GLY A 56 0.45 -17.65 -4.13
N ARG A 57 0.56 -18.33 -5.27
CA ARG A 57 0.80 -17.67 -6.57
C ARG A 57 -0.31 -16.69 -6.93
N ARG A 58 -1.59 -17.09 -6.78
CA ARG A 58 -2.72 -16.17 -7.00
C ARG A 58 -2.69 -14.98 -6.08
N ALA A 59 -2.47 -15.21 -4.78
CA ALA A 59 -2.38 -14.15 -3.79
C ALA A 59 -1.27 -13.14 -4.15
N GLY A 60 -0.07 -13.62 -4.49
CA GLY A 60 1.05 -12.79 -4.92
C GLY A 60 0.73 -11.97 -6.17
N LEU A 61 0.13 -12.60 -7.19
CA LEU A 61 -0.27 -11.92 -8.43
C LEU A 61 -1.34 -10.86 -8.17
N HIS A 62 -2.38 -11.15 -7.37
CA HIS A 62 -3.41 -10.17 -7.02
C HIS A 62 -2.82 -9.02 -6.21
N GLY A 63 -1.88 -9.32 -5.29
CA GLY A 63 -1.14 -8.30 -4.55
C GLY A 63 -0.37 -7.36 -5.48
N LEU A 64 0.40 -7.89 -6.43
CA LEU A 64 1.16 -7.09 -7.39
C LEU A 64 0.26 -6.31 -8.35
N ALA A 65 -0.82 -6.92 -8.85
CA ALA A 65 -1.80 -6.25 -9.69
C ALA A 65 -2.46 -5.07 -8.96
N SER A 66 -2.77 -5.25 -7.66
CA SER A 66 -3.34 -4.17 -6.84
C SER A 66 -2.35 -3.02 -6.64
N ILE A 67 -1.06 -3.30 -6.46
CA ILE A 67 -0.01 -2.27 -6.42
C ILE A 67 0.06 -1.52 -7.75
N GLY A 68 0.06 -2.22 -8.88
CA GLY A 68 0.11 -1.61 -10.21
C GLY A 68 -1.07 -0.65 -10.44
N LEU A 69 -2.29 -1.11 -10.17
CA LEU A 69 -3.50 -0.29 -10.27
C LEU A 69 -3.44 0.92 -9.33
N THR A 70 -3.07 0.71 -8.08
CA THR A 70 -2.95 1.78 -7.08
C THR A 70 -1.90 2.81 -7.47
N SER A 71 -0.73 2.35 -7.94
CA SER A 71 0.35 3.23 -8.41
C SER A 71 -0.08 4.08 -9.60
N ALA A 72 -0.77 3.48 -10.56
CA ALA A 72 -1.32 4.22 -11.70
C ALA A 72 -2.33 5.27 -11.23
N LEU A 73 -3.29 4.88 -10.40
CA LEU A 73 -4.29 5.79 -9.85
C LEU A 73 -3.66 6.95 -9.08
N CYS A 74 -2.71 6.67 -8.19
CA CYS A 74 -2.07 7.70 -7.38
C CYS A 74 -1.17 8.61 -8.22
N ASN A 75 -0.31 8.06 -9.08
CA ASN A 75 0.72 8.85 -9.76
C ASN A 75 0.24 9.53 -11.04
N LEU A 76 -0.65 8.88 -11.81
CA LEU A 76 -1.17 9.41 -13.07
C LEU A 76 -2.51 10.14 -12.88
N GLY A 77 -3.31 9.72 -11.90
CA GLY A 77 -4.61 10.32 -11.62
C GLY A 77 -4.57 11.39 -10.54
N LEU A 78 -4.29 11.00 -9.29
CA LEU A 78 -4.54 11.87 -8.15
C LEU A 78 -3.45 12.93 -7.91
N LYS A 79 -2.17 12.56 -7.94
CA LYS A 79 -1.08 13.51 -7.67
C LYS A 79 -1.03 14.72 -8.59
N PRO A 80 -1.32 14.60 -9.91
CA PRO A 80 -1.40 15.77 -10.78
C PRO A 80 -2.54 16.73 -10.43
N LEU A 81 -3.61 16.22 -9.79
CA LEU A 81 -4.78 17.01 -9.40
C LEU A 81 -4.61 17.74 -8.06
N TYR A 82 -3.64 17.33 -7.25
CA TYR A 82 -3.42 17.86 -5.91
C TYR A 82 -2.00 18.37 -5.77
N ASP A 83 -1.82 19.69 -5.80
CA ASP A 83 -0.53 20.35 -5.51
C ASP A 83 -0.37 20.55 -3.99
N ARG A 84 -0.07 19.45 -3.27
CA ARG A 84 0.20 19.51 -1.85
C ARG A 84 1.69 19.44 -1.57
N HIS A 85 2.23 20.50 -1.02
CA HIS A 85 3.63 20.53 -0.60
C HIS A 85 3.90 19.54 0.53
N ARG A 86 5.08 18.90 0.48
CA ARG A 86 5.52 17.99 1.54
C ARG A 86 5.90 18.75 2.80
N PRO A 87 5.92 18.06 3.97
CA PRO A 87 6.50 18.62 5.17
C PRO A 87 7.94 19.12 4.92
N HIS A 88 8.31 20.24 5.55
CA HIS A 88 9.68 20.74 5.54
C HIS A 88 10.43 20.30 6.80
N PRO A 89 11.24 19.22 6.76
CA PRO A 89 11.90 18.68 7.94
C PRO A 89 12.82 19.69 8.64
N GLY A 90 13.38 20.65 7.89
CA GLY A 90 14.26 21.67 8.44
C GLY A 90 13.61 22.64 9.43
N ARG A 91 12.28 22.78 9.40
CA ARG A 91 11.54 23.61 10.37
C ARG A 91 11.38 22.97 11.75
N LEU A 92 11.55 21.64 11.86
CA LEU A 92 11.31 20.86 13.07
C LEU A 92 12.54 20.04 13.52
N ALA A 93 13.75 20.41 13.08
CA ALA A 93 15.02 19.78 13.47
C ALA A 93 14.99 18.23 13.42
N LEU A 94 14.51 17.66 12.31
CA LEU A 94 14.48 16.20 12.12
C LEU A 94 15.91 15.63 12.21
N SER A 95 16.12 14.65 13.07
CA SER A 95 17.41 13.98 13.26
C SER A 95 17.89 13.32 11.95
N GLU A 96 19.19 13.23 11.74
CA GLU A 96 19.76 12.58 10.54
C GLU A 96 19.37 11.11 10.43
N SER A 97 19.21 10.42 11.57
CA SER A 97 18.77 9.03 11.64
C SER A 97 17.36 8.79 11.09
N ARG A 98 16.55 9.85 10.94
CA ARG A 98 15.19 9.79 10.35
C ARG A 98 15.13 10.21 8.90
N ARG A 99 16.15 10.91 8.40
CA ARG A 99 16.12 11.51 7.06
C ARG A 99 16.15 10.44 5.97
N VAL A 100 15.26 10.57 5.02
CA VAL A 100 15.25 9.82 3.76
C VAL A 100 15.23 10.79 2.58
N LYS A 101 15.57 10.31 1.38
CA LYS A 101 15.49 11.14 0.17
C LYS A 101 14.05 11.64 -0.02
N MET A 102 13.88 12.96 -0.06
CA MET A 102 12.59 13.60 -0.29
C MET A 102 12.16 13.39 -1.75
N PRO A 103 10.96 12.81 -2.00
CA PRO A 103 10.45 12.69 -3.36
C PRO A 103 10.03 14.06 -3.92
N GLY A 104 10.26 14.28 -5.22
CA GLY A 104 9.91 15.54 -5.89
C GLY A 104 8.42 15.69 -6.28
N SER A 105 7.60 14.64 -6.10
CA SER A 105 6.17 14.67 -6.44
C SER A 105 5.32 15.22 -5.30
N SER A 106 4.04 15.59 -5.59
CA SER A 106 3.05 15.99 -4.58
C SER A 106 3.01 15.05 -3.38
N SER A 107 2.75 15.61 -2.18
CA SER A 107 2.62 14.86 -0.93
C SER A 107 1.39 13.95 -0.92
N PHE A 108 0.28 14.41 -1.49
CA PHE A 108 -1.01 13.72 -1.41
C PHE A 108 -1.34 12.97 -2.72
N PRO A 109 -1.89 11.77 -2.61
CA PRO A 109 -1.84 10.86 -1.46
C PRO A 109 -0.50 10.15 -1.33
N SER A 110 -0.25 9.49 -0.17
CA SER A 110 0.94 8.67 0.03
C SER A 110 0.92 7.40 -0.80
N GLY A 111 1.74 7.33 -1.85
CA GLY A 111 1.84 6.15 -2.71
C GLY A 111 2.37 4.91 -1.98
N HIS A 112 3.29 5.07 -1.00
CA HIS A 112 3.79 3.95 -0.20
C HIS A 112 2.70 3.32 0.66
N SER A 113 1.90 4.15 1.34
CA SER A 113 0.76 3.66 2.13
C SER A 113 -0.29 3.01 1.22
N ALA A 114 -0.58 3.61 0.07
CA ALA A 114 -1.54 3.07 -0.87
C ALA A 114 -1.10 1.70 -1.40
N SER A 115 0.14 1.54 -1.86
CA SER A 115 0.67 0.24 -2.32
C SER A 115 0.70 -0.80 -1.21
N ALA A 116 1.07 -0.41 0.02
CA ALA A 116 1.13 -1.29 1.18
C ALA A 116 -0.25 -1.87 1.52
N PHE A 117 -1.25 -1.02 1.65
CA PHE A 117 -2.61 -1.45 1.98
C PHE A 117 -3.31 -2.17 0.82
N ALA A 118 -2.99 -1.82 -0.44
CA ALA A 118 -3.49 -2.54 -1.61
C ALA A 118 -3.00 -3.99 -1.61
N PHE A 119 -1.70 -4.21 -1.43
CA PHE A 119 -1.11 -5.54 -1.33
C PHE A 119 -1.68 -6.33 -0.15
N ALA A 120 -1.66 -5.74 1.05
CA ALA A 120 -2.16 -6.40 2.27
C ALA A 120 -3.61 -6.84 2.13
N THR A 121 -4.45 -5.99 1.52
CA THR A 121 -5.87 -6.30 1.31
C THR A 121 -6.08 -7.40 0.27
N ALA A 122 -5.42 -7.30 -0.89
CA ALA A 122 -5.59 -8.30 -1.95
C ALA A 122 -5.08 -9.68 -1.52
N VAL A 123 -3.91 -9.74 -0.87
CA VAL A 123 -3.36 -11.00 -0.33
C VAL A 123 -4.20 -11.51 0.83
N GLY A 124 -4.64 -10.64 1.74
CA GLY A 124 -5.44 -11.02 2.91
C GLY A 124 -6.82 -11.60 2.55
N ILE A 125 -7.41 -11.23 1.42
CA ILE A 125 -8.64 -11.84 0.89
C ILE A 125 -8.38 -13.28 0.43
N GLU A 126 -7.27 -13.53 -0.27
CA GLU A 126 -6.87 -14.86 -0.74
C GLU A 126 -6.35 -15.76 0.39
N LEU A 127 -5.64 -15.19 1.34
CA LEU A 127 -4.98 -15.86 2.46
C LEU A 127 -5.34 -15.16 3.78
N PRO A 128 -6.53 -15.43 4.36
CA PRO A 128 -7.04 -14.72 5.54
C PRO A 128 -6.10 -14.74 6.76
N ALA A 129 -5.35 -15.81 6.95
CA ALA A 129 -4.37 -15.92 8.03
C ALA A 129 -3.24 -14.86 7.94
N LEU A 130 -2.95 -14.37 6.73
CA LEU A 130 -1.95 -13.33 6.49
C LEU A 130 -2.54 -11.91 6.55
N SER A 131 -3.86 -11.75 6.63
CA SER A 131 -4.50 -10.44 6.61
C SER A 131 -4.01 -9.55 7.74
N PHE A 132 -4.07 -10.02 8.98
CA PHE A 132 -3.65 -9.23 10.14
C PHE A 132 -2.16 -8.85 10.09
N PRO A 133 -1.20 -9.78 9.93
CA PRO A 133 0.22 -9.42 9.89
C PRO A 133 0.58 -8.50 8.72
N LEU A 134 -0.03 -8.67 7.54
CA LEU A 134 0.23 -7.80 6.39
C LEU A 134 -0.33 -6.39 6.58
N HIS A 135 -1.52 -6.24 7.16
CA HIS A 135 -2.05 -4.91 7.50
C HIS A 135 -1.24 -4.24 8.59
N GLY A 136 -0.73 -4.99 9.58
CA GLY A 136 0.21 -4.48 10.57
C GLY A 136 1.50 -3.95 9.93
N LEU A 137 2.09 -4.72 8.99
CA LEU A 137 3.26 -4.27 8.22
C LEU A 137 2.94 -3.05 7.37
N ALA A 138 1.78 -3.00 6.73
CA ALA A 138 1.33 -1.85 5.93
C ALA A 138 1.17 -0.59 6.81
N ALA A 139 0.64 -0.73 8.01
CA ALA A 139 0.53 0.36 8.97
C ALA A 139 1.90 0.86 9.43
N LEU A 140 2.86 -0.03 9.67
CA LEU A 140 4.24 0.34 10.01
C LEU A 140 4.93 1.08 8.85
N VAL A 141 4.73 0.62 7.61
CA VAL A 141 5.22 1.35 6.41
C VAL A 141 4.57 2.73 6.34
N ALA A 142 3.25 2.84 6.53
CA ALA A 142 2.55 4.12 6.53
C ALA A 142 3.07 5.07 7.62
N TYR A 143 3.21 4.57 8.85
CA TYR A 143 3.78 5.33 9.96
C TYR A 143 5.21 5.79 9.69
N SER A 144 6.05 4.93 9.11
CA SER A 144 7.42 5.28 8.75
C SER A 144 7.50 6.50 7.84
N ARG A 145 6.46 6.74 6.99
CA ARG A 145 6.44 7.89 6.08
C ARG A 145 6.17 9.21 6.80
N VAL A 146 5.41 9.19 7.89
CA VAL A 146 5.22 10.35 8.78
C VAL A 146 6.47 10.55 9.62
N HIS A 147 6.98 9.48 10.24
CA HIS A 147 8.16 9.50 11.10
C HIS A 147 9.43 9.99 10.39
N THR A 148 9.62 9.64 9.12
CA THR A 148 10.74 10.12 8.29
C THR A 148 10.50 11.50 7.66
N GLY A 149 9.40 12.17 8.00
CA GLY A 149 9.12 13.55 7.62
C GLY A 149 8.74 13.78 6.15
N VAL A 150 8.35 12.73 5.41
CA VAL A 150 8.05 12.85 3.97
C VAL A 150 6.57 13.01 3.63
N HIS A 151 5.67 12.68 4.58
CA HIS A 151 4.22 12.78 4.44
C HIS A 151 3.54 13.29 5.71
N TYR A 152 2.41 13.95 5.55
CA TYR A 152 1.49 14.23 6.65
C TYR A 152 0.63 13.00 6.99
N PRO A 153 0.08 12.90 8.22
CA PRO A 153 -0.85 11.82 8.59
C PRO A 153 -2.03 11.66 7.62
N GLY A 154 -2.63 12.76 7.17
CA GLY A 154 -3.73 12.73 6.20
C GLY A 154 -3.35 12.12 4.85
N ASP A 155 -2.09 12.31 4.40
CA ASP A 155 -1.62 11.68 3.15
C ASP A 155 -1.57 10.15 3.26
N VAL A 156 -1.12 9.65 4.42
CA VAL A 156 -0.99 8.20 4.65
C VAL A 156 -2.35 7.54 4.89
N ILE A 157 -3.27 8.22 5.57
CA ILE A 157 -4.65 7.74 5.76
C ILE A 157 -5.37 7.66 4.41
N ALA A 158 -5.32 8.72 3.61
CA ALA A 158 -5.90 8.72 2.27
C ALA A 158 -5.30 7.62 1.40
N GLY A 159 -3.97 7.44 1.45
CA GLY A 159 -3.29 6.34 0.78
C GLY A 159 -3.80 4.98 1.22
N ALA A 160 -3.94 4.75 2.53
CA ALA A 160 -4.45 3.49 3.08
C ALA A 160 -5.88 3.18 2.58
N VAL A 161 -6.77 4.17 2.57
CA VAL A 161 -8.15 4.02 2.07
C VAL A 161 -8.16 3.68 0.58
N ILE A 162 -7.39 4.40 -0.23
CA ILE A 162 -7.27 4.15 -1.68
C ILE A 162 -6.72 2.75 -1.92
N GLY A 163 -5.65 2.37 -1.22
CA GLY A 163 -5.03 1.06 -1.35
C GLY A 163 -5.99 -0.07 -0.98
N THR A 164 -6.70 0.06 0.13
CA THR A 164 -7.71 -0.92 0.55
C THR A 164 -8.83 -1.05 -0.49
N ALA A 165 -9.31 0.06 -1.05
CA ALA A 165 -10.34 0.05 -2.07
C ALA A 165 -9.87 -0.66 -3.36
N THR A 166 -8.66 -0.33 -3.84
CA THR A 166 -8.09 -0.96 -5.04
C THR A 166 -7.76 -2.44 -4.83
N GLY A 167 -7.25 -2.83 -3.66
CA GLY A 167 -7.01 -4.23 -3.31
C GLY A 167 -8.30 -5.07 -3.33
N ARG A 168 -9.39 -4.53 -2.75
CA ARG A 168 -10.72 -5.16 -2.82
C ARG A 168 -11.26 -5.25 -4.25
N LEU A 169 -11.05 -4.21 -5.06
CA LEU A 169 -11.49 -4.20 -6.46
C LEU A 169 -10.79 -5.31 -7.25
N VAL A 170 -9.46 -5.41 -7.15
CA VAL A 170 -8.69 -6.46 -7.84
C VAL A 170 -9.14 -7.85 -7.43
N ALA A 171 -9.30 -8.10 -6.13
CA ALA A 171 -9.76 -9.41 -5.64
C ALA A 171 -11.18 -9.76 -6.16
N ARG A 172 -12.10 -8.79 -6.21
CA ARG A 172 -13.46 -8.99 -6.76
C ARG A 172 -13.44 -9.28 -8.27
N VAL A 173 -12.64 -8.57 -9.03
CA VAL A 173 -12.53 -8.80 -10.48
C VAL A 173 -11.93 -10.18 -10.75
N ALA A 174 -10.87 -10.54 -10.03
CA ALA A 174 -10.22 -11.84 -10.17
C ALA A 174 -11.18 -13.01 -9.85
N SER A 175 -11.99 -12.90 -8.80
CA SER A 175 -12.98 -13.94 -8.45
C SER A 175 -14.03 -14.12 -9.55
N ARG A 176 -14.54 -13.02 -10.13
CA ARG A 176 -15.53 -13.08 -11.23
C ARG A 176 -14.96 -13.73 -12.48
N VAL A 177 -13.71 -13.41 -12.85
CA VAL A 177 -13.04 -14.03 -14.00
C VAL A 177 -12.86 -15.53 -13.81
N SER A 178 -12.50 -15.95 -12.60
CA SER A 178 -12.36 -17.38 -12.27
C SER A 178 -13.70 -18.13 -12.36
N SER A 179 -14.80 -17.56 -11.88
CA SER A 179 -16.14 -18.17 -11.95
C SER A 179 -16.61 -18.31 -13.39
N ALA A 180 -16.48 -17.25 -14.21
CA ALA A 180 -16.88 -17.29 -15.62
C ALA A 180 -16.09 -18.32 -16.45
N GLY A 181 -14.82 -18.56 -16.08
CA GLY A 181 -14.01 -19.60 -16.70
C GLY A 181 -14.50 -21.02 -16.42
N HIS A 182 -14.95 -21.29 -15.20
CA HIS A 182 -15.49 -22.60 -14.81
C HIS A 182 -16.85 -22.91 -15.49
N GLU A 183 -17.74 -21.95 -15.63
CA GLU A 183 -19.01 -22.12 -16.31
C GLU A 183 -18.84 -22.46 -17.80
N ARG A 184 -17.87 -21.83 -18.48
CA ARG A 184 -17.58 -22.12 -19.90
C ARG A 184 -17.01 -23.51 -20.13
N VAL A 185 -16.18 -24.01 -19.24
CA VAL A 185 -15.61 -25.37 -19.34
C VAL A 185 -16.66 -26.43 -19.03
N GLY A 186 -17.52 -26.19 -18.02
CA GLY A 186 -18.64 -27.08 -17.70
C GLY A 186 -19.69 -27.20 -18.80
N SER A 187 -19.95 -26.13 -19.54
CA SER A 187 -20.91 -26.13 -20.65
C SER A 187 -20.37 -26.82 -21.92
N ALA A 188 -19.07 -26.93 -22.10
CA ALA A 188 -18.43 -27.60 -23.23
C ALA A 188 -18.31 -29.12 -23.08
N SER A 189 -18.55 -29.68 -21.87
CA SER A 189 -18.49 -31.09 -21.55
C SER A 189 -19.88 -31.75 -21.42
N GLY A 190 -20.92 -31.24 -22.10
CA GLY A 190 -22.23 -31.85 -22.19
C GLY A 190 -22.16 -33.26 -22.80
N PRO A 191 -23.08 -34.21 -22.39
CA PRO A 191 -23.03 -35.56 -22.85
C PRO A 191 -23.17 -35.65 -24.38
N ALA A 192 -22.28 -36.47 -24.99
CA ALA A 192 -22.41 -36.79 -26.41
C ALA A 192 -23.79 -37.36 -26.72
N PRO A 193 -24.41 -37.00 -27.86
CA PRO A 193 -25.69 -37.59 -28.24
C PRO A 193 -25.55 -39.10 -28.34
N VAL A 194 -26.35 -39.79 -27.56
CA VAL A 194 -26.50 -41.27 -27.64
C VAL A 194 -27.17 -41.55 -28.95
N ALA A 195 -26.45 -42.22 -29.87
CA ALA A 195 -26.99 -42.69 -31.15
C ALA A 195 -27.82 -43.95 -30.98
#